data_46a94c2eaca83d7a13d09f22df1d0967
#
_entry.id   46a94c2eaca83d7a13d09f22df1d0967
#
_cell.length_a   1.000
_cell.length_b   1.000
_cell.length_c   1.000
_cell.angle_alpha   90.00
_cell.angle_beta   90.00
_cell.angle_gamma   90.00
#
_symmetry.space_group_name_H-M   'P 1'
#
loop_
_entity.id
_entity.type
_entity.pdbx_description
1 polymer ?
#
loop_
_entity_poly.entity_id
_entity_poly.type
_entity_poly.pdbx_seq_one_letter_code
_entity_poly.pdbx_strand_id
1 'polypeptide(L)'
;MGRRGYGLGLAAALCCGLATVARADVHIEGSPAAVRVETEGAAISDVLSAFAGKFKVTYRTAIPLDAVADASYAGSFGQVISRLLDGYNYVVKKQGETTEITVFGRRGEVAIPPPAPKGTPAAGILSRWR
;
A
#
# COMPACT_ATOMS: atom_id res chain seq x y z
N MET A 1 58.53 -17.99 44.43
CA MET A 1 58.42 -18.48 43.04
C MET A 1 57.00 -18.23 42.57
N GLY A 2 56.85 -17.21 41.78
CA GLY A 2 55.55 -16.78 41.29
C GLY A 2 55.09 -17.61 40.10
N ARG A 3 53.94 -18.14 40.17
CA ARG A 3 53.24 -18.68 39.02
C ARG A 3 52.22 -17.65 38.53
N ARG A 4 52.56 -17.03 37.46
CA ARG A 4 51.66 -16.14 36.74
C ARG A 4 50.66 -16.99 35.93
N GLY A 5 49.45 -17.04 36.41
CA GLY A 5 48.30 -17.54 35.63
C GLY A 5 47.89 -16.48 34.60
N TYR A 6 48.18 -16.75 33.36
CA TYR A 6 47.62 -15.92 32.30
C TYR A 6 46.21 -16.39 32.01
N GLY A 7 45.24 -15.68 32.55
CA GLY A 7 43.86 -15.87 32.18
C GLY A 7 43.66 -15.32 30.76
N LEU A 8 43.52 -16.20 29.82
CA LEU A 8 43.14 -15.85 28.47
C LEU A 8 41.64 -15.50 28.51
N GLY A 9 41.37 -14.22 28.59
CA GLY A 9 40.00 -13.71 28.43
C GLY A 9 39.60 -13.83 26.97
N LEU A 10 38.80 -14.81 26.66
CA LEU A 10 38.15 -14.95 25.37
C LEU A 10 37.04 -13.91 25.32
N ALA A 11 37.34 -12.73 24.75
CA ALA A 11 36.33 -11.75 24.43
C ALA A 11 35.59 -12.24 23.18
N ALA A 12 34.49 -12.95 23.40
CA ALA A 12 33.53 -13.23 22.38
C ALA A 12 32.84 -11.90 22.01
N ALA A 13 33.34 -11.26 20.96
CA ALA A 13 32.67 -10.14 20.34
C ALA A 13 31.40 -10.67 19.68
N LEU A 14 30.30 -10.58 20.39
CA LEU A 14 28.97 -10.80 19.83
C LEU A 14 28.69 -9.63 18.89
N CYS A 15 29.06 -9.77 17.62
CA CYS A 15 28.55 -8.92 16.56
C CYS A 15 27.06 -9.22 16.41
N CYS A 16 26.22 -8.57 17.25
CA CYS A 16 24.82 -8.40 16.94
C CYS A 16 24.75 -7.56 15.67
N GLY A 17 24.71 -8.24 14.53
CA GLY A 17 24.32 -7.63 13.28
C GLY A 17 22.91 -7.09 13.47
N LEU A 18 22.80 -5.79 13.72
CA LEU A 18 21.55 -5.08 13.59
C LEU A 18 21.16 -5.18 12.12
N ALA A 19 20.37 -6.19 11.80
CA ALA A 19 19.65 -6.19 10.54
C ALA A 19 18.73 -4.97 10.60
N THR A 20 19.15 -3.88 9.99
CA THR A 20 18.29 -2.75 9.71
C THR A 20 17.24 -3.24 8.73
N VAL A 21 16.11 -3.65 9.27
CA VAL A 21 14.91 -3.88 8.47
C VAL A 21 14.61 -2.53 7.85
N ALA A 22 14.82 -2.39 6.54
CA ALA A 22 14.38 -1.23 5.81
C ALA A 22 12.86 -1.15 5.97
N ARG A 23 12.40 -0.32 6.88
CA ARG A 23 10.98 -0.05 7.07
C ARG A 23 10.54 0.81 5.91
N ALA A 24 9.54 0.33 5.18
CA ALA A 24 8.76 1.16 4.29
C ALA A 24 8.21 2.32 5.11
N ASP A 25 8.64 3.54 4.82
CA ASP A 25 8.15 4.72 5.50
C ASP A 25 7.14 5.45 4.60
N VAL A 26 5.98 5.73 5.15
CA VAL A 26 4.92 6.48 4.48
C VAL A 26 4.54 7.65 5.36
N HIS A 27 4.85 8.83 4.91
CA HIS A 27 4.50 10.07 5.60
C HIS A 27 3.44 10.84 4.82
N ILE A 28 2.30 11.08 5.44
CA ILE A 28 1.17 11.79 4.83
C ILE A 28 0.83 13.00 5.68
N GLU A 29 0.87 14.17 5.06
CA GLU A 29 0.51 15.44 5.68
C GLU A 29 -0.58 16.16 4.91
N GLY A 30 -1.27 17.06 5.59
CA GLY A 30 -2.24 17.96 5.01
C GLY A 30 -3.69 17.49 5.11
N SER A 31 -4.52 18.05 4.26
CA SER A 31 -5.95 17.79 4.14
C SER A 31 -6.28 17.20 2.78
N PRO A 32 -7.50 16.67 2.55
CA PRO A 32 -7.90 16.16 1.22
C PRO A 32 -7.78 17.18 0.08
N ALA A 33 -7.83 18.45 0.38
CA ALA A 33 -7.66 19.52 -0.60
C ALA A 33 -6.20 19.79 -0.96
N ALA A 34 -5.27 19.55 -0.02
CA ALA A 34 -3.84 19.76 -0.19
C ALA A 34 -3.08 18.69 0.58
N VAL A 35 -2.82 17.57 -0.07
CA VAL A 35 -2.12 16.40 0.49
C VAL A 35 -0.67 16.43 0.08
N ARG A 36 0.21 16.11 1.01
CA ARG A 36 1.62 15.82 0.74
C ARG A 36 1.93 14.42 1.22
N VAL A 37 2.49 13.61 0.35
CA VAL A 37 2.89 12.23 0.61
C VAL A 37 4.35 12.06 0.28
N GLU A 38 5.10 11.56 1.24
CA GLU A 38 6.49 11.15 1.05
C GLU A 38 6.58 9.65 1.32
N THR A 39 7.15 8.91 0.39
CA THR A 39 7.28 7.45 0.50
C THR A 39 8.70 7.03 0.20
N GLU A 40 9.23 6.15 1.02
CA GLU A 40 10.53 5.50 0.83
C GLU A 40 10.36 3.98 0.89
N GLY A 41 10.54 3.33 -0.25
CA GLY A 41 10.47 1.87 -0.34
C GLY A 41 9.13 1.24 0.05
N ALA A 42 8.05 2.02 0.04
CA ALA A 42 6.73 1.56 0.41
C ALA A 42 5.97 0.98 -0.79
N ALA A 43 5.28 -0.14 -0.59
CA ALA A 43 4.36 -0.65 -1.59
C ALA A 43 3.14 0.28 -1.74
N ILE A 44 2.54 0.32 -2.93
CA ILE A 44 1.32 1.12 -3.18
C ILE A 44 0.20 0.74 -2.19
N SER A 45 0.07 -0.53 -1.85
CA SER A 45 -0.89 -1.01 -0.84
C SER A 45 -0.68 -0.37 0.53
N ASP A 46 0.57 -0.17 0.95
CA ASP A 46 0.91 0.46 2.22
C ASP A 46 0.53 1.95 2.22
N VAL A 47 0.76 2.63 1.10
CA VAL A 47 0.38 4.02 0.93
C VAL A 47 -1.15 4.18 0.97
N LEU A 48 -1.88 3.30 0.30
CA LEU A 48 -3.35 3.30 0.34
C LEU A 48 -3.89 3.00 1.74
N SER A 49 -3.25 2.09 2.47
CA SER A 49 -3.59 1.79 3.87
C SER A 49 -3.35 2.99 4.79
N ALA A 50 -2.26 3.72 4.57
CA ALA A 50 -1.98 4.95 5.30
C ALA A 50 -3.02 6.05 5.00
N PHE A 51 -3.48 6.17 3.76
CA PHE A 51 -4.59 7.05 3.42
C PHE A 51 -5.89 6.64 4.11
N ALA A 52 -6.19 5.35 4.17
CA ALA A 52 -7.36 4.83 4.87
C ALA A 52 -7.34 5.15 6.37
N GLY A 53 -6.15 5.15 6.99
CA GLY A 53 -5.99 5.50 8.39
C GLY A 53 -6.09 7.00 8.68
N LYS A 54 -5.70 7.85 7.74
CA LYS A 54 -5.68 9.31 7.93
C LYS A 54 -6.95 10.01 7.43
N PHE A 55 -7.49 9.54 6.33
CA PHE A 55 -8.70 10.06 5.71
C PHE A 55 -9.78 8.97 5.69
N LYS A 56 -11.03 9.37 5.51
CA LYS A 56 -12.13 8.42 5.35
C LYS A 56 -12.10 7.77 3.94
N VAL A 57 -11.09 6.94 3.72
CA VAL A 57 -10.85 6.26 2.45
C VAL A 57 -10.90 4.76 2.66
N THR A 58 -11.61 4.08 1.78
CA THR A 58 -11.61 2.62 1.70
C THR A 58 -11.06 2.22 0.35
N TYR A 59 -10.24 1.18 0.29
CA TYR A 59 -9.76 0.69 -0.99
C TYR A 59 -10.01 -0.81 -1.15
N ARG A 60 -10.23 -1.21 -2.39
CA ARG A 60 -10.34 -2.61 -2.82
C ARG A 60 -9.45 -2.83 -4.02
N THR A 61 -8.82 -3.97 -4.10
CA THR A 61 -7.97 -4.32 -5.22
C THR A 61 -8.20 -5.76 -5.66
N ALA A 62 -8.25 -5.96 -6.96
CA ALA A 62 -8.33 -7.29 -7.57
C ALA A 62 -6.95 -7.91 -7.82
N ILE A 63 -5.88 -7.11 -7.73
CA ILE A 63 -4.50 -7.53 -7.96
C ILE A 63 -3.61 -7.08 -6.80
N PRO A 64 -2.46 -7.75 -6.56
CA PRO A 64 -1.47 -7.26 -5.63
C PRO A 64 -0.92 -5.89 -6.05
N LEU A 65 -0.82 -4.96 -5.10
CA LEU A 65 -0.24 -3.63 -5.30
C LEU A 65 1.16 -3.57 -4.68
N ASP A 66 2.03 -4.47 -5.12
CA ASP A 66 3.38 -4.66 -4.57
C ASP A 66 4.41 -3.72 -5.18
N ALA A 67 4.03 -2.94 -6.20
CA ALA A 67 4.93 -1.96 -6.79
C ALA A 67 5.38 -0.95 -5.73
N VAL A 68 6.68 -0.69 -5.71
CA VAL A 68 7.28 0.24 -4.76
C VAL A 68 7.06 1.66 -5.25
N ALA A 69 6.55 2.51 -4.38
CA ALA A 69 6.43 3.94 -4.59
C ALA A 69 7.57 4.65 -3.85
N ASP A 70 8.55 5.11 -4.61
CA ASP A 70 9.69 5.88 -4.13
C ASP A 70 9.56 7.30 -4.69
N ALA A 71 8.63 8.07 -4.15
CA ALA A 71 8.37 9.39 -4.66
C ALA A 71 7.70 10.31 -3.64
N SER A 72 7.80 11.58 -3.91
CA SER A 72 7.08 12.63 -3.19
C SER A 72 5.92 13.12 -4.06
N TYR A 73 4.73 13.07 -3.52
CA TYR A 73 3.51 13.51 -4.19
C TYR A 73 2.91 14.71 -3.45
N ALA A 74 2.51 15.73 -4.18
CA ALA A 74 1.83 16.88 -3.62
C ALA A 74 0.68 17.32 -4.53
N GLY A 75 -0.42 17.72 -3.93
CA GLY A 75 -1.61 18.18 -4.64
C GLY A 75 -2.90 17.78 -3.94
N SER A 76 -4.03 17.88 -4.64
CA SER A 76 -5.29 17.37 -4.11
C SER A 76 -5.26 15.84 -3.98
N PHE A 77 -6.08 15.29 -3.12
CA PHE A 77 -6.20 13.85 -2.93
C PHE A 77 -6.36 13.10 -4.28
N GLY A 78 -7.24 13.58 -5.15
CA GLY A 78 -7.45 12.99 -6.47
C GLY A 78 -6.20 13.02 -7.36
N GLN A 79 -5.43 14.10 -7.32
CA GLN A 79 -4.18 14.22 -8.08
C GLN A 79 -3.11 13.27 -7.55
N VAL A 80 -2.99 13.15 -6.24
CA VAL A 80 -2.04 12.22 -5.61
C VAL A 80 -2.39 10.78 -5.95
N ILE A 81 -3.67 10.41 -5.85
CA ILE A 81 -4.14 9.06 -6.21
C ILE A 81 -3.91 8.76 -7.70
N SER A 82 -4.16 9.72 -8.58
CA SER A 82 -3.93 9.52 -10.02
C SER A 82 -2.46 9.29 -10.38
N ARG A 83 -1.56 9.92 -9.66
CA ARG A 83 -0.11 9.70 -9.83
C ARG A 83 0.36 8.39 -9.20
N LEU A 84 -0.15 8.08 -8.01
CA LEU A 84 0.18 6.86 -7.28
C LEU A 84 -0.28 5.61 -8.05
N LEU A 85 -1.47 5.67 -8.63
CA LEU A 85 -2.07 4.59 -9.41
C LEU A 85 -1.85 4.75 -10.93
N ASP A 86 -0.85 5.52 -11.32
CA ASP A 86 -0.48 5.60 -12.74
C ASP A 86 -0.02 4.23 -13.24
N GLY A 87 -0.57 3.80 -14.36
CA GLY A 87 -0.36 2.45 -14.89
C GLY A 87 -1.37 1.40 -14.40
N TYR A 88 -2.32 1.79 -13.55
CA TYR A 88 -3.40 0.92 -13.10
C TYR A 88 -4.76 1.39 -13.61
N ASN A 89 -5.69 0.45 -13.75
CA ASN A 89 -7.10 0.74 -14.00
C ASN A 89 -7.82 0.82 -12.65
N TYR A 90 -8.36 1.98 -12.33
CA TYR A 90 -9.03 2.20 -11.05
C TYR A 90 -10.25 3.10 -11.20
N VAL A 91 -11.14 3.03 -10.23
CA VAL A 91 -12.32 3.90 -10.10
C VAL A 91 -12.35 4.48 -8.70
N VAL A 92 -12.64 5.76 -8.60
CA VAL A 92 -12.85 6.46 -7.34
C VAL A 92 -14.31 6.84 -7.22
N LYS A 93 -14.98 6.39 -6.17
CA LYS A 93 -16.35 6.74 -5.84
C LYS A 93 -16.37 7.54 -4.56
N LYS A 94 -17.06 8.67 -4.58
CA LYS A 94 -17.37 9.44 -3.38
C LYS A 94 -18.77 9.09 -2.89
N GLN A 95 -18.86 8.70 -1.62
CA GLN A 95 -20.13 8.44 -0.95
C GLN A 95 -20.19 9.30 0.33
N GLY A 96 -20.75 10.49 0.20
CA GLY A 96 -20.74 11.46 1.30
C GLY A 96 -19.31 11.89 1.65
N GLU A 97 -18.86 11.61 2.88
CA GLU A 97 -17.53 11.91 3.35
C GLU A 97 -16.52 10.78 3.09
N THR A 98 -17.00 9.60 2.69
CA THR A 98 -16.16 8.44 2.44
C THR A 98 -15.80 8.34 0.95
N THR A 99 -14.55 8.07 0.68
CA THR A 99 -14.06 7.82 -0.69
C THR A 99 -13.68 6.36 -0.82
N GLU A 100 -14.24 5.68 -1.80
CA GLU A 100 -13.91 4.30 -2.14
C GLU A 100 -13.06 4.26 -3.40
N ILE A 101 -11.92 3.58 -3.34
CA ILE A 101 -11.01 3.35 -4.45
C ILE A 101 -11.05 1.87 -4.81
N THR A 102 -11.33 1.57 -6.05
CA THR A 102 -11.32 0.19 -6.55
C THR A 102 -10.30 0.06 -7.67
N VAL A 103 -9.32 -0.81 -7.50
CA VAL A 103 -8.29 -1.11 -8.50
C VAL A 103 -8.62 -2.45 -9.15
N PHE A 104 -8.74 -2.46 -10.47
CA PHE A 104 -9.15 -3.63 -11.24
C PHE A 104 -7.98 -4.41 -11.84
N GLY A 105 -6.89 -3.75 -12.14
CA GLY A 105 -5.75 -4.35 -12.79
C GLY A 105 -4.76 -3.33 -13.30
N ARG A 106 -3.75 -3.80 -14.01
CA ARG A 106 -2.78 -2.92 -14.69
C ARG A 106 -3.34 -2.44 -16.03
N ARG A 107 -2.95 -1.25 -16.42
CA ARG A 107 -3.31 -0.71 -17.73
C ARG A 107 -2.76 -1.60 -18.84
N GLY A 108 -3.61 -2.03 -19.74
CA GLY A 108 -3.26 -2.94 -20.84
C GLY A 108 -3.44 -4.43 -20.53
N GLU A 109 -3.76 -4.80 -19.29
CA GLU A 109 -4.20 -6.15 -18.94
C GLU A 109 -5.73 -6.25 -18.99
N VAL A 110 -6.22 -7.47 -19.19
CA VAL A 110 -7.67 -7.73 -19.12
C VAL A 110 -8.15 -7.41 -17.72
N ALA A 111 -9.09 -6.48 -17.62
CA ALA A 111 -9.67 -6.12 -16.33
C ALA A 111 -10.39 -7.32 -15.72
N ILE A 112 -9.97 -7.76 -14.55
CA ILE A 112 -10.66 -8.78 -13.78
C ILE A 112 -11.80 -8.06 -13.04
N PRO A 113 -13.06 -8.41 -13.30
CA PRO A 113 -14.16 -7.81 -12.55
C PRO A 113 -14.02 -8.15 -11.06
N PRO A 114 -14.31 -7.19 -10.16
CA PRO A 114 -14.29 -7.46 -8.74
C PRO A 114 -15.26 -8.62 -8.43
N PRO A 115 -14.94 -9.45 -7.44
CA PRO A 115 -15.83 -10.52 -7.06
C PRO A 115 -17.21 -9.95 -6.72
N ALA A 116 -18.24 -10.50 -7.35
CA ALA A 116 -19.62 -10.08 -7.10
C ALA A 116 -19.93 -10.23 -5.60
N PRO A 117 -20.65 -9.27 -4.99
CA PRO A 117 -21.09 -9.43 -3.61
C PRO A 117 -21.86 -10.74 -3.47
N LYS A 118 -21.50 -11.52 -2.48
CA LYS A 118 -22.15 -12.81 -2.20
C LYS A 118 -23.67 -12.62 -2.08
N GLY A 119 -24.45 -13.20 -2.96
CA GLY A 119 -25.89 -13.18 -2.91
C GLY A 119 -26.61 -12.75 -4.18
N THR A 120 -25.90 -12.27 -5.22
CA THR A 120 -26.53 -11.98 -6.50
C THR A 120 -26.23 -13.11 -7.49
N PRO A 121 -27.19 -14.02 -7.79
CA PRO A 121 -26.96 -15.07 -8.75
C PRO A 121 -26.83 -14.44 -10.13
N ALA A 122 -25.64 -14.48 -10.71
CA ALA A 122 -25.42 -14.04 -12.08
C ALA A 122 -26.23 -14.86 -13.12
N ALA A 123 -26.73 -16.01 -12.72
CA ALA A 123 -27.55 -16.87 -13.56
C ALA A 123 -28.98 -16.36 -13.78
N GLY A 124 -29.49 -15.45 -12.96
CA GLY A 124 -30.86 -14.93 -13.06
C GLY A 124 -31.07 -13.95 -14.21
N ILE A 125 -30.02 -13.40 -14.79
CA ILE A 125 -30.12 -12.37 -15.83
C ILE A 125 -30.22 -12.97 -17.24
N LEU A 126 -29.66 -14.16 -17.44
CA LEU A 126 -29.67 -14.81 -18.76
C LEU A 126 -30.99 -15.47 -19.13
N SER A 127 -31.89 -15.71 -18.19
CA SER A 127 -33.21 -16.31 -18.45
C SER A 127 -34.27 -15.30 -18.94
N ARG A 128 -33.98 -14.00 -18.90
CA ARG A 128 -34.90 -12.95 -19.33
C ARG A 128 -34.89 -12.60 -20.81
N TRP A 129 -33.93 -13.15 -21.56
CA TRP A 129 -33.72 -12.83 -22.98
C TRP A 129 -34.15 -13.95 -23.94
N ARG A 130 -35.01 -14.79 -23.50
CA ARG A 130 -35.64 -15.78 -24.39
C ARG A 130 -37.04 -15.38 -24.79
#